data_67f85a6a87cf6fbc74adc6d6894fa8b4
#
_entry.id   67f85a6a87cf6fbc74adc6d6894fa8b4
#
_cell.length_a   1.000
_cell.length_b   1.000
_cell.length_c   1.000
_cell.angle_alpha   90.00
_cell.angle_beta   90.00
_cell.angle_gamma   90.00
#
_symmetry.space_group_name_H-M   'P 1'
#
loop_
_entity.id
_entity.type
_entity.pdbx_description
1 polymer ?
#
loop_
_entity_poly.entity_id
_entity_poly.type
_entity_poly.pdbx_seq_one_letter_code
_entity_poly.pdbx_strand_id
1 'polypeptide(L)'
;MQAFRHDARLGAFVALVLLVGAVAAGCARPQAREPAQPPALPAKEPVPPPKPPPERTLRLSLARDAVAQGEFVVVRCSFEGGDPSSVSAAGLDAKASVHTSEGRGFAILPVGVRTAVGAHKITVQASWPDGATRSAEVTVTVSKTSFQVSRITATKEQTDSISAEKLAQDSAKVRAAKAASSPTSLWTSGFQAPLEAKITTGFGHTRYVNGIETWRHSGIDFGAPTGTKVGACADGKVVMATTLNGTGKTVILDHGMNVFSSYGHMSSLAVNAGDQVKKGQTVGLVGSTGFSTGPHLHWTITIGLVAVDPFSLVKRPEDLGF
;
A
#
# COMPACT_ATOMS: atom_id res chain seq x y z
N MET A 1 -48.41 17.37 3.14
CA MET A 1 -49.13 18.10 2.09
C MET A 1 -48.74 17.50 0.74
N GLN A 2 -49.77 16.94 0.09
CA GLN A 2 -49.93 16.55 -1.32
C GLN A 2 -48.89 15.62 -1.91
N ALA A 3 -49.09 14.32 -2.13
CA ALA A 3 -50.18 13.53 -2.72
C ALA A 3 -50.48 13.89 -4.18
N PHE A 4 -50.01 13.04 -5.13
CA PHE A 4 -50.81 12.80 -6.34
C PHE A 4 -50.72 11.34 -6.79
N ARG A 5 -51.91 10.80 -7.01
CA ARG A 5 -52.30 9.44 -7.37
C ARG A 5 -52.61 9.38 -8.89
N HIS A 6 -52.80 8.14 -9.33
CA HIS A 6 -53.64 7.65 -10.46
C HIS A 6 -52.90 7.48 -11.81
N ASP A 7 -53.16 6.50 -12.66
CA ASP A 7 -54.31 5.61 -12.78
C ASP A 7 -53.97 4.39 -13.66
N ALA A 8 -54.66 3.30 -13.39
CA ALA A 8 -54.72 2.08 -14.18
C ALA A 8 -55.76 2.21 -15.32
N ARG A 9 -55.53 1.57 -16.45
CA ARG A 9 -56.60 1.22 -17.36
C ARG A 9 -56.47 -0.19 -17.95
N LEU A 10 -57.41 -1.01 -17.54
CA LEU A 10 -57.86 -2.26 -18.13
C LEU A 10 -58.51 -2.00 -19.51
N GLY A 11 -58.32 -2.88 -20.45
CA GLY A 11 -59.04 -2.92 -21.72
C GLY A 11 -59.31 -4.33 -22.16
N ALA A 12 -60.49 -4.83 -21.81
CA ALA A 12 -61.04 -6.11 -22.34
C ALA A 12 -61.60 -5.91 -23.73
N PHE A 13 -61.40 -6.86 -24.64
CA PHE A 13 -62.20 -6.95 -25.84
C PHE A 13 -62.83 -8.34 -26.00
N VAL A 14 -64.13 -8.28 -26.28
CA VAL A 14 -65.15 -9.30 -26.33
C VAL A 14 -65.05 -10.14 -27.63
N ALA A 15 -65.33 -11.41 -27.47
CA ALA A 15 -65.52 -12.35 -28.54
C ALA A 15 -66.88 -12.12 -29.30
N LEU A 16 -66.86 -12.26 -30.62
CA LEU A 16 -68.11 -12.34 -31.42
C LEU A 16 -68.07 -13.62 -32.26
N VAL A 17 -68.98 -14.53 -31.98
CA VAL A 17 -69.26 -15.76 -32.74
C VAL A 17 -70.32 -15.42 -33.77
N LEU A 18 -70.09 -15.77 -35.02
CA LEU A 18 -71.12 -15.84 -36.07
C LEU A 18 -71.08 -17.20 -36.75
N LEU A 19 -72.15 -17.92 -36.55
CA LEU A 19 -72.51 -19.17 -37.20
C LEU A 19 -73.23 -18.86 -38.54
N VAL A 20 -72.78 -19.42 -39.66
CA VAL A 20 -73.66 -19.53 -40.91
C VAL A 20 -73.45 -20.90 -41.55
N GLY A 21 -74.56 -21.46 -41.83
CA GLY A 21 -74.79 -22.87 -42.21
C GLY A 21 -74.35 -23.33 -43.58
N ALA A 22 -74.41 -24.63 -43.71
CA ALA A 22 -74.01 -25.48 -44.85
C ALA A 22 -74.88 -25.39 -46.05
N VAL A 23 -74.29 -25.49 -47.26
CA VAL A 23 -74.87 -26.10 -48.42
C VAL A 23 -73.80 -26.94 -49.10
N ALA A 24 -74.12 -28.25 -49.27
CA ALA A 24 -73.27 -29.22 -49.96
C ALA A 24 -73.49 -29.15 -51.50
N ALA A 25 -72.37 -29.01 -52.21
CA ALA A 25 -72.36 -29.35 -53.65
C ALA A 25 -71.06 -30.06 -53.96
N GLY A 26 -71.15 -31.32 -54.39
CA GLY A 26 -70.02 -32.15 -54.75
C GLY A 26 -69.39 -31.73 -56.09
N CYS A 27 -68.07 -31.53 -56.04
CA CYS A 27 -67.21 -31.50 -57.21
C CYS A 27 -65.89 -32.19 -56.86
N ALA A 28 -65.51 -33.16 -57.68
CA ALA A 28 -64.25 -33.88 -57.55
C ALA A 28 -63.07 -32.92 -57.64
N ARG A 29 -62.23 -32.90 -56.58
CA ARG A 29 -60.99 -32.17 -56.56
C ARG A 29 -59.87 -33.00 -57.21
N PRO A 30 -59.04 -32.42 -58.09
CA PRO A 30 -57.76 -33.01 -58.46
C PRO A 30 -56.82 -33.06 -57.24
N GLN A 31 -56.17 -34.22 -57.08
CA GLN A 31 -55.11 -34.36 -56.00
C GLN A 31 -54.01 -33.37 -56.24
N ALA A 32 -53.92 -32.42 -55.38
CA ALA A 32 -52.72 -31.52 -55.25
C ALA A 32 -51.54 -32.35 -54.76
N ARG A 33 -50.48 -32.41 -55.54
CA ARG A 33 -49.19 -32.94 -55.09
C ARG A 33 -48.74 -32.13 -53.86
N GLU A 34 -48.47 -32.84 -52.77
CA GLU A 34 -47.87 -32.31 -51.57
C GLU A 34 -46.49 -31.69 -51.90
N PRO A 35 -46.23 -30.43 -51.54
CA PRO A 35 -44.91 -29.83 -51.80
C PRO A 35 -43.86 -30.61 -51.01
N ALA A 36 -42.80 -31.02 -51.73
CA ALA A 36 -41.66 -31.70 -51.11
C ALA A 36 -41.12 -30.86 -49.89
N GLN A 37 -41.00 -31.47 -48.73
CA GLN A 37 -40.41 -30.88 -47.57
C GLN A 37 -38.96 -30.44 -47.93
N PRO A 38 -38.57 -29.19 -47.59
CA PRO A 38 -37.19 -28.77 -47.76
C PRO A 38 -36.29 -29.68 -46.94
N PRO A 39 -35.07 -29.98 -47.40
CA PRO A 39 -34.13 -30.82 -46.66
C PRO A 39 -33.88 -30.23 -45.26
N ALA A 40 -34.00 -31.10 -44.25
CA ALA A 40 -33.76 -30.73 -42.88
C ALA A 40 -32.31 -30.15 -42.76
N LEU A 41 -32.22 -28.94 -42.24
CA LEU A 41 -30.91 -28.34 -41.92
C LEU A 41 -30.15 -29.29 -40.98
N PRO A 42 -28.85 -29.53 -41.21
CA PRO A 42 -28.07 -30.38 -40.33
C PRO A 42 -28.18 -29.87 -38.90
N ALA A 43 -28.52 -30.76 -37.98
CA ALA A 43 -28.58 -30.45 -36.56
C ALA A 43 -27.24 -29.83 -36.14
N LYS A 44 -27.26 -28.61 -35.58
CA LYS A 44 -26.06 -28.04 -35.00
C LYS A 44 -25.52 -28.99 -33.94
N GLU A 45 -24.30 -29.45 -34.12
CA GLU A 45 -23.62 -30.22 -33.08
C GLU A 45 -23.75 -29.49 -31.73
N PRO A 46 -24.04 -30.20 -30.63
CA PRO A 46 -24.12 -29.59 -29.33
C PRO A 46 -22.78 -28.95 -29.00
N VAL A 47 -22.80 -27.62 -28.75
CA VAL A 47 -21.61 -26.88 -28.30
C VAL A 47 -21.17 -27.55 -27.01
N PRO A 48 -19.91 -28.04 -26.91
CA PRO A 48 -19.41 -28.63 -25.67
C PRO A 48 -19.58 -27.64 -24.53
N PRO A 49 -19.92 -28.13 -23.33
CA PRO A 49 -20.06 -27.24 -22.16
C PRO A 49 -18.77 -26.42 -21.96
N PRO A 50 -18.86 -25.15 -21.57
CA PRO A 50 -17.71 -24.32 -21.34
C PRO A 50 -16.80 -25.00 -20.31
N LYS A 51 -15.49 -25.03 -20.60
CA LYS A 51 -14.49 -25.59 -19.70
C LYS A 51 -14.64 -24.88 -18.34
N PRO A 52 -14.70 -25.62 -17.22
CA PRO A 52 -14.78 -24.98 -15.90
C PRO A 52 -13.64 -23.97 -15.73
N PRO A 53 -13.89 -22.83 -15.08
CA PRO A 53 -12.85 -21.83 -14.85
C PRO A 53 -11.68 -22.48 -14.08
N PRO A 54 -10.44 -22.06 -14.33
CA PRO A 54 -9.28 -22.63 -13.66
C PRO A 54 -9.41 -22.45 -12.15
N GLU A 55 -9.00 -23.46 -11.39
CA GLU A 55 -8.94 -23.37 -9.93
C GLU A 55 -7.98 -22.28 -9.54
N ARG A 56 -8.45 -21.31 -8.72
CA ARG A 56 -7.66 -20.20 -8.22
C ARG A 56 -7.11 -20.56 -6.84
N THR A 57 -5.79 -20.53 -6.65
CA THR A 57 -5.18 -20.73 -5.34
C THR A 57 -4.39 -19.50 -4.90
N LEU A 58 -4.30 -19.31 -3.59
CA LEU A 58 -3.47 -18.30 -2.92
C LEU A 58 -2.72 -19.00 -1.80
N ARG A 59 -1.40 -19.02 -1.87
CA ARG A 59 -0.52 -19.53 -0.80
C ARG A 59 0.31 -18.40 -0.24
N LEU A 60 0.53 -18.40 1.08
CA LEU A 60 1.30 -17.40 1.80
C LEU A 60 2.52 -18.02 2.47
N SER A 61 3.58 -17.22 2.54
CA SER A 61 4.71 -17.46 3.41
C SER A 61 5.26 -16.15 3.95
N LEU A 62 5.95 -16.20 5.07
CA LEU A 62 6.67 -15.07 5.65
C LEU A 62 8.16 -15.20 5.36
N ALA A 63 8.86 -14.09 5.17
CA ALA A 63 10.32 -14.09 5.16
C ALA A 63 10.85 -14.49 6.56
N ARG A 64 10.13 -14.07 7.62
CA ARG A 64 10.37 -14.44 9.02
C ARG A 64 9.05 -14.61 9.74
N ASP A 65 8.91 -15.62 10.57
CA ASP A 65 7.74 -15.91 11.41
C ASP A 65 7.78 -15.16 12.76
N ALA A 66 8.93 -14.58 13.10
CA ALA A 66 9.13 -13.77 14.30
C ALA A 66 9.92 -12.49 13.97
N VAL A 67 9.45 -11.36 14.50
CA VAL A 67 10.03 -10.03 14.35
C VAL A 67 9.90 -9.25 15.65
N ALA A 68 10.70 -8.18 15.82
CA ALA A 68 10.63 -7.34 17.00
C ALA A 68 9.84 -6.03 16.74
N GLN A 69 9.33 -5.40 17.80
CA GLN A 69 8.79 -4.05 17.72
C GLN A 69 9.81 -3.10 17.08
N GLY A 70 9.38 -2.31 16.10
CA GLY A 70 10.22 -1.41 15.32
C GLY A 70 10.75 -2.02 14.02
N GLU A 71 10.50 -3.29 13.73
CA GLU A 71 10.94 -3.94 12.50
C GLU A 71 9.85 -3.97 11.42
N PHE A 72 9.95 -4.88 10.47
CA PHE A 72 8.97 -5.09 9.40
C PHE A 72 8.80 -6.58 9.09
N VAL A 73 7.69 -6.90 8.44
CA VAL A 73 7.37 -8.24 7.94
C VAL A 73 7.23 -8.21 6.43
N VAL A 74 7.81 -9.19 5.75
CA VAL A 74 7.57 -9.43 4.33
C VAL A 74 6.67 -10.66 4.18
N VAL A 75 5.50 -10.44 3.61
CA VAL A 75 4.56 -11.50 3.23
C VAL A 75 4.79 -11.82 1.77
N ARG A 76 5.10 -13.07 1.46
CA ARG A 76 5.23 -13.57 0.10
C ARG A 76 3.97 -14.35 -0.28
N CYS A 77 3.49 -14.14 -1.50
CA CYS A 77 2.32 -14.79 -2.05
C CYS A 77 2.69 -15.59 -3.30
N SER A 78 2.02 -16.70 -3.53
CA SER A 78 2.02 -17.39 -4.83
C SER A 78 0.59 -17.66 -5.26
N PHE A 79 0.35 -17.55 -6.57
CA PHE A 79 -0.95 -17.67 -7.20
C PHE A 79 -0.91 -18.77 -8.26
N GLU A 80 -1.96 -19.60 -8.32
CA GLU A 80 -2.18 -20.54 -9.42
C GLU A 80 -3.49 -20.21 -10.12
N GLY A 81 -3.59 -20.58 -11.38
CA GLY A 81 -4.76 -20.29 -12.20
C GLY A 81 -4.76 -18.89 -12.83
N GLY A 82 -3.62 -18.17 -12.83
CA GLY A 82 -3.40 -16.86 -13.43
C GLY A 82 -3.25 -15.75 -12.39
N ASP A 83 -2.73 -14.60 -12.84
CA ASP A 83 -2.46 -13.47 -11.97
C ASP A 83 -3.74 -12.77 -11.50
N PRO A 84 -3.84 -12.40 -10.23
CA PRO A 84 -4.95 -11.59 -9.72
C PRO A 84 -4.89 -10.16 -10.26
N SER A 85 -6.06 -9.53 -10.41
CA SER A 85 -6.19 -8.11 -10.78
C SER A 85 -5.87 -7.17 -9.62
N SER A 86 -6.07 -7.64 -8.39
CA SER A 86 -5.70 -6.89 -7.18
C SER A 86 -5.39 -7.82 -6.03
N VAL A 87 -4.40 -7.44 -5.23
CA VAL A 87 -4.05 -8.14 -4.00
C VAL A 87 -3.76 -7.12 -2.90
N SER A 88 -4.29 -7.38 -1.71
CA SER A 88 -4.04 -6.56 -0.53
C SER A 88 -3.67 -7.43 0.66
N ALA A 89 -2.80 -6.92 1.53
CA ALA A 89 -2.44 -7.51 2.80
C ALA A 89 -2.86 -6.57 3.95
N ALA A 90 -3.40 -7.13 5.02
CA ALA A 90 -3.81 -6.39 6.22
C ALA A 90 -3.40 -7.13 7.49
N GLY A 91 -2.86 -6.42 8.44
CA GLY A 91 -2.43 -6.92 9.75
C GLY A 91 -1.46 -5.94 10.41
N LEU A 92 -1.11 -6.15 11.68
CA LEU A 92 -0.18 -5.29 12.42
C LEU A 92 -0.60 -3.80 12.39
N ASP A 93 -1.93 -3.54 12.43
CA ASP A 93 -2.55 -2.21 12.33
C ASP A 93 -2.22 -1.46 11.01
N ALA A 94 -1.80 -2.20 9.97
CA ALA A 94 -1.44 -1.67 8.66
C ALA A 94 -2.18 -2.38 7.53
N LYS A 95 -2.27 -1.70 6.38
CA LYS A 95 -2.70 -2.26 5.10
C LYS A 95 -1.65 -1.94 4.05
N ALA A 96 -1.39 -2.89 3.17
CA ALA A 96 -0.48 -2.72 2.05
C ALA A 96 -1.06 -3.34 0.79
N SER A 97 -0.81 -2.71 -0.35
CA SER A 97 -0.98 -3.37 -1.64
C SER A 97 0.14 -4.38 -1.81
N VAL A 98 -0.19 -5.53 -2.38
CA VAL A 98 0.79 -6.56 -2.72
C VAL A 98 1.25 -6.29 -4.15
N HIS A 99 2.55 -6.15 -4.34
CA HIS A 99 3.12 -6.15 -5.68
C HIS A 99 3.08 -7.56 -6.25
N THR A 100 2.54 -7.72 -7.45
CA THR A 100 2.40 -9.03 -8.13
C THR A 100 3.14 -9.05 -9.45
N SER A 101 3.82 -10.16 -9.74
CA SER A 101 4.47 -10.45 -11.01
C SER A 101 4.63 -11.95 -11.20
N GLU A 102 4.25 -12.48 -12.37
CA GLU A 102 4.48 -13.87 -12.79
C GLU A 102 4.02 -14.92 -11.75
N GLY A 103 2.80 -14.81 -11.27
CA GLY A 103 2.22 -15.76 -10.29
C GLY A 103 2.77 -15.62 -8.87
N ARG A 104 3.55 -14.57 -8.60
CA ARG A 104 4.10 -14.28 -7.28
C ARG A 104 3.75 -12.87 -6.84
N GLY A 105 3.84 -12.62 -5.54
CA GLY A 105 3.69 -11.29 -5.00
C GLY A 105 4.35 -11.16 -3.64
N PHE A 106 4.62 -9.92 -3.24
CA PHE A 106 5.03 -9.63 -1.89
C PHE A 106 4.50 -8.27 -1.41
N ALA A 107 4.34 -8.16 -0.10
CA ALA A 107 4.02 -6.93 0.60
C ALA A 107 4.95 -6.74 1.79
N ILE A 108 5.23 -5.50 2.13
CA ILE A 108 6.00 -5.12 3.31
C ILE A 108 5.03 -4.46 4.30
N LEU A 109 4.93 -5.03 5.51
CA LEU A 109 4.10 -4.50 6.60
C LEU A 109 4.99 -4.00 7.74
N PRO A 110 4.75 -2.80 8.28
CA PRO A 110 5.52 -2.27 9.39
C PRO A 110 5.11 -2.93 10.72
N VAL A 111 6.08 -3.08 11.61
CA VAL A 111 5.85 -3.39 13.02
C VAL A 111 6.21 -2.16 13.84
N GLY A 112 5.23 -1.36 14.22
CA GLY A 112 5.45 -0.12 14.95
C GLY A 112 6.02 -0.36 16.36
N VAL A 113 6.64 0.68 16.95
CA VAL A 113 7.18 0.62 18.32
C VAL A 113 6.12 0.34 19.40
N ARG A 114 4.84 0.49 19.08
CA ARG A 114 3.69 0.25 19.99
C ARG A 114 2.85 -0.96 19.57
N THR A 115 3.21 -1.68 18.52
CA THR A 115 2.52 -2.92 18.13
C THR A 115 2.52 -3.88 19.31
N ALA A 116 1.37 -4.49 19.61
CA ALA A 116 1.24 -5.42 20.73
C ALA A 116 2.20 -6.61 20.57
N VAL A 117 2.76 -7.07 21.68
CA VAL A 117 3.60 -8.28 21.71
C VAL A 117 2.71 -9.51 21.64
N GLY A 118 3.14 -10.54 20.90
CA GLY A 118 2.41 -11.79 20.73
C GLY A 118 2.15 -12.14 19.26
N ALA A 119 1.24 -13.07 19.05
CA ALA A 119 0.88 -13.56 17.73
C ALA A 119 -0.10 -12.59 17.03
N HIS A 120 0.21 -12.24 15.79
CA HIS A 120 -0.63 -11.39 14.93
C HIS A 120 -0.97 -12.11 13.65
N LYS A 121 -2.24 -12.08 13.27
CA LYS A 121 -2.69 -12.56 11.97
C LYS A 121 -2.47 -11.49 10.91
N ILE A 122 -1.98 -11.93 9.75
CA ILE A 122 -1.93 -11.15 8.53
C ILE A 122 -2.84 -11.85 7.53
N THR A 123 -3.84 -11.14 7.04
CA THR A 123 -4.79 -11.63 6.03
C THR A 123 -4.40 -11.05 4.68
N VAL A 124 -4.29 -11.90 3.67
CA VAL A 124 -4.11 -11.49 2.28
C VAL A 124 -5.38 -11.85 1.51
N GLN A 125 -5.87 -10.88 0.73
CA GLN A 125 -7.02 -11.05 -0.14
C GLN A 125 -6.61 -10.79 -1.58
N ALA A 126 -6.92 -11.72 -2.47
CA ALA A 126 -6.67 -11.64 -3.90
C ALA A 126 -7.99 -11.70 -4.67
N SER A 127 -8.12 -10.87 -5.72
CA SER A 127 -9.29 -10.85 -6.63
C SER A 127 -8.80 -10.99 -8.06
N TRP A 128 -9.50 -11.81 -8.87
CA TRP A 128 -9.19 -12.04 -10.28
C TRP A 128 -10.18 -11.33 -11.21
N PRO A 129 -9.81 -11.11 -12.49
CA PRO A 129 -10.68 -10.42 -13.46
C PRO A 129 -12.04 -11.09 -13.71
N ASP A 130 -12.13 -12.41 -13.46
CA ASP A 130 -13.37 -13.20 -13.57
C ASP A 130 -14.29 -13.05 -12.35
N GLY A 131 -13.93 -12.21 -11.36
CA GLY A 131 -14.69 -12.00 -10.13
C GLY A 131 -14.37 -13.00 -9.01
N ALA A 132 -13.53 -14.01 -9.26
CA ALA A 132 -13.10 -14.94 -8.21
C ALA A 132 -12.29 -14.20 -7.13
N THR A 133 -12.50 -14.57 -5.88
CA THR A 133 -11.74 -14.03 -4.74
C THR A 133 -11.19 -15.17 -3.89
N ARG A 134 -10.02 -14.97 -3.29
CA ARG A 134 -9.43 -15.87 -2.31
C ARG A 134 -8.86 -15.04 -1.17
N SER A 135 -8.96 -15.59 0.03
CA SER A 135 -8.36 -15.04 1.24
C SER A 135 -7.54 -16.13 1.93
N ALA A 136 -6.38 -15.77 2.42
CA ALA A 136 -5.52 -16.64 3.22
C ALA A 136 -4.94 -15.87 4.38
N GLU A 137 -4.58 -16.58 5.46
CA GLU A 137 -4.01 -15.99 6.67
C GLU A 137 -2.66 -16.64 6.97
N VAL A 138 -1.77 -15.83 7.53
CA VAL A 138 -0.50 -16.27 8.09
C VAL A 138 -0.28 -15.58 9.44
N THR A 139 0.40 -16.23 10.35
CA THR A 139 0.65 -15.68 11.70
C THR A 139 2.12 -15.30 11.83
N VAL A 140 2.38 -14.08 12.35
CA VAL A 140 3.71 -13.61 12.73
C VAL A 140 3.73 -13.36 14.25
N THR A 141 4.84 -13.66 14.89
CA THR A 141 5.05 -13.38 16.32
C THR A 141 5.83 -12.09 16.49
N VAL A 142 5.27 -11.11 17.21
CA VAL A 142 5.95 -9.86 17.56
C VAL A 142 6.56 -9.99 18.95
N SER A 143 7.87 -9.79 19.04
CA SER A 143 8.61 -9.77 20.30
C SER A 143 8.82 -8.34 20.81
N LYS A 144 9.02 -8.21 22.13
CA LYS A 144 9.27 -6.92 22.78
C LYS A 144 10.67 -6.39 22.45
N THR A 145 10.76 -5.10 22.13
CA THR A 145 12.03 -4.38 22.06
C THR A 145 12.18 -3.45 23.27
N SER A 146 13.33 -3.49 23.93
CA SER A 146 13.69 -2.56 25.02
C SER A 146 14.24 -1.28 24.42
N PHE A 147 13.40 -0.24 24.29
CA PHE A 147 13.82 1.07 23.81
C PHE A 147 14.40 1.90 24.94
N GLN A 148 15.52 2.59 24.67
CA GLN A 148 16.18 3.47 25.62
C GLN A 148 15.39 4.76 25.85
N VAL A 149 15.81 5.55 26.82
CA VAL A 149 15.25 6.86 27.15
C VAL A 149 16.25 7.93 26.76
N SER A 150 15.81 8.96 26.07
CA SER A 150 16.60 10.18 25.80
C SER A 150 15.94 11.40 26.45
N ARG A 151 16.76 12.28 27.00
CA ARG A 151 16.32 13.53 27.65
C ARG A 151 16.94 14.70 26.94
N ILE A 152 16.14 15.71 26.62
CA ILE A 152 16.54 16.93 25.91
C ILE A 152 16.15 18.11 26.76
N THR A 153 17.10 19.03 26.96
CA THR A 153 16.81 20.38 27.44
C THR A 153 16.69 21.29 26.21
N ALA A 154 15.55 21.94 26.07
CA ALA A 154 15.23 22.81 24.95
C ALA A 154 14.89 24.21 25.44
N THR A 155 15.30 25.25 24.68
CA THR A 155 14.91 26.64 24.94
C THR A 155 13.43 26.86 24.62
N LYS A 156 12.89 28.03 25.02
CA LYS A 156 11.51 28.39 24.69
C LYS A 156 11.30 28.50 23.16
N GLU A 157 12.26 29.11 22.45
CA GLU A 157 12.18 29.23 20.97
C GLU A 157 12.17 27.86 20.31
N GLN A 158 12.98 26.92 20.79
CA GLN A 158 12.99 25.53 20.29
C GLN A 158 11.65 24.85 20.55
N THR A 159 11.06 24.97 21.75
CA THR A 159 9.76 24.39 22.06
C THR A 159 8.63 25.03 21.27
N ASP A 160 8.68 26.34 21.02
CA ASP A 160 7.70 27.05 20.20
C ASP A 160 7.74 26.60 18.73
N SER A 161 8.90 26.09 18.25
CA SER A 161 9.02 25.54 16.89
C SER A 161 8.26 24.23 16.70
N ILE A 162 7.92 23.51 17.78
CA ILE A 162 7.22 22.22 17.80
C ILE A 162 5.85 22.32 18.46
N SER A 163 5.20 23.49 18.41
CA SER A 163 3.81 23.59 18.88
C SER A 163 2.91 22.57 18.16
N ALA A 164 1.84 22.12 18.84
CA ALA A 164 0.93 21.11 18.30
C ALA A 164 0.41 21.49 16.90
N GLU A 165 0.11 22.78 16.68
CA GLU A 165 -0.37 23.31 15.41
C GLU A 165 0.71 23.18 14.31
N LYS A 166 1.96 23.59 14.58
CA LYS A 166 3.08 23.52 13.64
C LYS A 166 3.39 22.06 13.27
N LEU A 167 3.38 21.16 14.25
CA LEU A 167 3.58 19.72 14.01
C LEU A 167 2.43 19.11 13.21
N ALA A 168 1.19 19.58 13.40
CA ALA A 168 0.04 19.16 12.60
C ALA A 168 0.18 19.61 11.13
N GLN A 169 0.64 20.83 10.88
CA GLN A 169 0.94 21.33 9.54
C GLN A 169 2.03 20.49 8.86
N ASP A 170 3.13 20.20 9.56
CA ASP A 170 4.21 19.35 9.06
C ASP A 170 3.69 17.93 8.73
N SER A 171 2.90 17.36 9.64
CA SER A 171 2.30 16.03 9.46
C SER A 171 1.39 15.97 8.24
N ALA A 172 0.61 17.04 7.97
CA ALA A 172 -0.22 17.14 6.77
C ALA A 172 0.62 17.16 5.48
N LYS A 173 1.70 17.95 5.44
CA LYS A 173 2.64 18.01 4.30
C LYS A 173 3.31 16.65 4.06
N VAL A 174 3.82 16.00 5.12
CA VAL A 174 4.46 14.69 5.03
C VAL A 174 3.48 13.63 4.56
N ARG A 175 2.24 13.63 5.08
CA ARG A 175 1.19 12.70 4.66
C ARG A 175 0.84 12.89 3.18
N ALA A 176 0.71 14.13 2.72
CA ALA A 176 0.45 14.44 1.32
C ALA A 176 1.59 13.95 0.40
N ALA A 177 2.86 14.17 0.80
CA ALA A 177 4.01 13.71 0.05
C ALA A 177 4.10 12.18 -0.04
N LYS A 178 3.63 11.45 0.98
CA LYS A 178 3.63 9.98 1.04
C LYS A 178 2.30 9.35 0.59
N ALA A 179 1.35 10.13 0.07
CA ALA A 179 0.03 9.64 -0.33
C ALA A 179 0.07 8.68 -1.53
N ALA A 180 1.10 8.78 -2.37
CA ALA A 180 1.32 7.90 -3.51
C ALA A 180 2.77 7.42 -3.49
N SER A 181 2.94 6.10 -3.61
CA SER A 181 4.23 5.45 -3.78
C SER A 181 4.22 4.64 -5.07
N SER A 182 5.40 4.46 -5.69
CA SER A 182 5.53 3.51 -6.79
C SER A 182 5.02 2.14 -6.35
N PRO A 183 4.17 1.47 -7.13
CA PRO A 183 3.72 0.12 -6.80
C PRO A 183 4.86 -0.91 -6.87
N THR A 184 5.94 -0.60 -7.60
CA THR A 184 7.14 -1.43 -7.72
C THR A 184 8.30 -0.84 -6.92
N SER A 185 9.25 -1.68 -6.51
CA SER A 185 10.50 -1.22 -5.91
C SER A 185 11.27 -0.34 -6.90
N LEU A 186 11.81 0.77 -6.42
CA LEU A 186 12.72 1.63 -7.17
C LEU A 186 14.18 1.31 -6.84
N TRP A 187 14.44 0.59 -5.75
CA TRP A 187 15.78 0.12 -5.38
C TRP A 187 16.20 -1.09 -6.21
N THR A 188 17.48 -1.12 -6.57
CA THR A 188 18.11 -2.22 -7.32
C THR A 188 19.14 -2.99 -6.50
N SER A 189 19.41 -2.51 -5.29
CA SER A 189 20.32 -3.13 -4.30
C SER A 189 19.83 -2.76 -2.89
N GLY A 190 20.28 -3.47 -1.88
CA GLY A 190 19.89 -3.23 -0.48
C GLY A 190 20.13 -1.79 -0.01
N PHE A 191 19.54 -1.44 1.12
CA PHE A 191 19.66 -0.13 1.75
C PHE A 191 21.02 0.05 2.43
N GLN A 192 21.46 1.31 2.63
CA GLN A 192 22.67 1.68 3.37
C GLN A 192 22.42 2.85 4.32
N ALA A 193 23.30 3.04 5.29
CA ALA A 193 23.29 4.26 6.09
C ALA A 193 23.61 5.49 5.23
N PRO A 194 22.97 6.65 5.47
CA PRO A 194 23.15 7.87 4.65
C PRO A 194 24.50 8.55 4.85
N LEU A 195 25.17 8.25 5.94
CA LEU A 195 26.54 8.71 6.26
C LEU A 195 27.17 7.81 7.35
N GLU A 196 28.48 7.86 7.45
CA GLU A 196 29.24 7.20 8.52
C GLU A 196 29.53 8.21 9.63
N ALA A 197 28.84 8.06 10.77
CA ALA A 197 29.06 8.89 11.96
C ALA A 197 28.53 8.19 13.22
N LYS A 198 28.88 8.75 14.38
CA LYS A 198 28.40 8.25 15.67
C LYS A 198 26.88 8.43 15.78
N ILE A 199 26.17 7.36 16.14
CA ILE A 199 24.76 7.43 16.50
C ILE A 199 24.65 8.09 17.87
N THR A 200 23.94 9.21 17.92
CA THR A 200 23.70 9.97 19.16
C THR A 200 22.36 9.60 19.79
N THR A 201 21.34 9.29 18.97
CA THR A 201 20.05 8.81 19.45
C THR A 201 19.54 7.68 18.53
N GLY A 202 19.19 6.53 19.10
CA GLY A 202 18.65 5.39 18.37
C GLY A 202 17.17 5.52 18.07
N PHE A 203 16.68 4.62 17.20
CA PHE A 203 15.26 4.47 16.90
C PHE A 203 14.47 4.03 18.14
N GLY A 204 13.23 4.50 18.26
CA GLY A 204 12.28 4.09 19.30
C GLY A 204 12.55 4.64 20.70
N HIS A 205 13.62 5.42 20.91
CA HIS A 205 13.89 6.04 22.22
C HIS A 205 12.68 6.82 22.72
N THR A 206 12.28 6.60 23.98
CA THR A 206 11.30 7.45 24.66
C THR A 206 11.94 8.80 24.91
N ARG A 207 11.40 9.85 24.31
CA ARG A 207 11.96 11.20 24.40
C ARG A 207 11.26 12.04 25.45
N TYR A 208 12.05 12.60 26.34
CA TYR A 208 11.62 13.61 27.30
C TYR A 208 12.19 14.95 26.89
N VAL A 209 11.34 15.98 26.78
CA VAL A 209 11.75 17.36 26.52
C VAL A 209 11.41 18.17 27.77
N ASN A 210 12.41 18.79 28.39
CA ASN A 210 12.28 19.53 29.64
C ASN A 210 11.56 18.73 30.76
N GLY A 211 11.84 17.41 30.83
CA GLY A 211 11.26 16.52 31.84
C GLY A 211 9.88 15.95 31.48
N ILE A 212 9.24 16.41 30.39
CA ILE A 212 7.92 15.93 29.94
C ILE A 212 8.12 14.87 28.86
N GLU A 213 7.48 13.70 29.02
CA GLU A 213 7.43 12.70 27.96
C GLU A 213 6.66 13.24 26.74
N THR A 214 7.27 13.21 25.58
CA THR A 214 6.71 13.81 24.36
C THR A 214 6.36 12.74 23.33
N TRP A 215 7.35 12.15 22.68
CA TRP A 215 7.15 11.15 21.60
C TRP A 215 8.24 10.09 21.61
N ARG A 216 8.02 9.04 20.81
CA ARG A 216 9.07 8.06 20.47
C ARG A 216 9.90 8.58 19.32
N HIS A 217 11.23 8.44 19.39
CA HIS A 217 12.13 8.82 18.32
C HIS A 217 11.87 7.98 17.08
N SER A 218 11.45 8.62 15.99
CA SER A 218 11.00 7.93 14.76
C SER A 218 12.12 7.49 13.83
N GLY A 219 13.37 7.77 14.17
CA GLY A 219 14.54 7.49 13.32
C GLY A 219 15.82 7.31 14.12
N ILE A 220 16.92 7.61 13.48
CA ILE A 220 18.27 7.56 14.04
C ILE A 220 18.91 8.93 13.86
N ASP A 221 19.53 9.46 14.92
CA ASP A 221 20.30 10.69 14.86
C ASP A 221 21.79 10.36 14.75
N PHE A 222 22.44 10.86 13.68
CA PHE A 222 23.87 10.77 13.44
C PHE A 222 24.53 12.10 13.76
N GLY A 223 25.37 12.14 14.81
CA GLY A 223 26.16 13.33 15.17
C GLY A 223 27.29 13.53 14.15
N ALA A 224 27.20 14.61 13.37
CA ALA A 224 28.21 14.95 12.37
C ALA A 224 28.31 16.48 12.21
N PRO A 225 29.48 17.03 11.82
CA PRO A 225 29.65 18.45 11.58
C PRO A 225 28.69 18.98 10.51
N THR A 226 28.26 20.24 10.70
CA THR A 226 27.52 20.97 9.64
C THR A 226 28.31 20.94 8.33
N GLY A 227 27.63 20.67 7.21
CA GLY A 227 28.25 20.57 5.90
C GLY A 227 28.69 19.16 5.50
N THR A 228 28.61 18.16 6.40
CA THR A 228 28.85 16.75 6.04
C THR A 228 27.83 16.31 5.00
N LYS A 229 28.27 15.61 3.94
CA LYS A 229 27.37 15.11 2.89
C LYS A 229 26.43 14.04 3.41
N VAL A 230 25.15 14.11 3.03
CA VAL A 230 24.11 13.13 3.31
C VAL A 230 23.76 12.41 2.02
N GLY A 231 24.00 11.10 1.96
CA GLY A 231 23.69 10.26 0.81
C GLY A 231 22.28 9.66 0.88
N ALA A 232 21.66 9.41 -0.27
CA ALA A 232 20.44 8.60 -0.35
C ALA A 232 20.70 7.17 0.15
N CYS A 233 19.83 6.63 1.00
CA CYS A 233 20.03 5.29 1.56
C CYS A 233 19.77 4.16 0.54
N ALA A 234 18.99 4.45 -0.51
CA ALA A 234 18.72 3.55 -1.65
C ALA A 234 18.30 4.40 -2.86
N ASP A 235 18.18 3.78 -4.04
CA ASP A 235 17.58 4.41 -5.22
C ASP A 235 16.14 4.84 -4.90
N GLY A 236 15.68 5.96 -5.47
CA GLY A 236 14.33 6.44 -5.21
C GLY A 236 14.00 7.75 -5.93
N LYS A 237 12.77 8.21 -5.70
CA LYS A 237 12.26 9.48 -6.21
C LYS A 237 12.07 10.46 -5.06
N VAL A 238 12.53 11.69 -5.23
CA VAL A 238 12.29 12.77 -4.26
C VAL A 238 10.80 13.15 -4.31
N VAL A 239 10.08 12.89 -3.21
CA VAL A 239 8.67 13.28 -3.08
C VAL A 239 8.48 14.56 -2.26
N MET A 240 9.52 14.97 -1.54
CA MET A 240 9.56 16.25 -0.82
C MET A 240 10.99 16.75 -0.68
N ALA A 241 11.19 18.05 -0.91
CA ALA A 241 12.41 18.80 -0.59
C ALA A 241 11.97 20.18 -0.12
N THR A 242 11.90 20.42 1.21
CA THR A 242 11.31 21.63 1.80
C THR A 242 11.81 21.88 3.21
N THR A 243 11.37 22.99 3.81
CA THR A 243 11.58 23.27 5.24
C THR A 243 10.31 22.96 6.02
N LEU A 244 10.43 22.15 7.06
CA LEU A 244 9.41 21.83 8.03
C LEU A 244 9.73 22.50 9.37
N ASN A 245 8.72 22.70 10.23
CA ASN A 245 8.93 23.32 11.55
C ASN A 245 9.75 22.42 12.47
N GLY A 246 9.40 21.14 12.56
CA GLY A 246 10.05 20.17 13.43
C GLY A 246 11.42 19.73 12.91
N THR A 247 11.50 19.19 11.71
CA THR A 247 12.70 18.59 11.14
C THR A 247 13.53 19.54 10.26
N GLY A 248 13.19 20.82 10.20
CA GLY A 248 13.94 21.82 9.45
C GLY A 248 13.99 21.48 7.94
N LYS A 249 15.11 21.78 7.29
CA LYS A 249 15.33 21.42 5.89
C LYS A 249 15.33 19.90 5.75
N THR A 250 14.36 19.40 4.98
CA THR A 250 14.01 17.98 4.91
C THR A 250 13.88 17.52 3.47
N VAL A 251 14.44 16.34 3.18
CA VAL A 251 14.19 15.56 1.96
C VAL A 251 13.44 14.30 2.34
N ILE A 252 12.44 13.90 1.54
CA ILE A 252 11.79 12.59 1.61
C ILE A 252 11.91 11.92 0.25
N LEU A 253 12.37 10.67 0.26
CA LEU A 253 12.45 9.80 -0.90
C LEU A 253 11.36 8.73 -0.83
N ASP A 254 10.68 8.48 -1.95
CA ASP A 254 9.91 7.26 -2.20
C ASP A 254 10.84 6.23 -2.85
N HIS A 255 10.95 5.08 -2.23
CA HIS A 255 11.71 3.94 -2.76
C HIS A 255 10.81 2.93 -3.48
N GLY A 256 9.50 3.22 -3.58
CA GLY A 256 8.48 2.28 -4.03
C GLY A 256 7.97 1.36 -2.92
N MET A 257 6.90 0.64 -3.21
CA MET A 257 6.26 -0.33 -2.30
C MET A 257 5.91 0.24 -0.92
N ASN A 258 5.54 1.53 -0.86
CA ASN A 258 5.28 2.29 0.37
C ASN A 258 6.50 2.45 1.31
N VAL A 259 7.72 2.21 0.84
CA VAL A 259 8.94 2.44 1.62
C VAL A 259 9.46 3.84 1.36
N PHE A 260 9.57 4.65 2.41
CA PHE A 260 10.07 6.02 2.33
C PHE A 260 11.23 6.23 3.29
N SER A 261 12.22 7.03 2.87
CA SER A 261 13.24 7.57 3.78
C SER A 261 13.11 9.09 3.92
N SER A 262 13.44 9.61 5.09
CA SER A 262 13.42 11.05 5.36
C SER A 262 14.74 11.48 6.02
N TYR A 263 15.23 12.65 5.61
CA TYR A 263 16.51 13.24 6.03
C TYR A 263 16.24 14.65 6.55
N GLY A 264 16.39 14.86 7.85
CA GLY A 264 16.03 16.11 8.52
C GLY A 264 17.22 16.87 9.08
N HIS A 265 16.97 18.08 9.58
CA HIS A 265 17.88 19.04 10.18
C HIS A 265 19.02 19.51 9.27
N MET A 266 18.87 19.35 7.94
CA MET A 266 19.92 19.70 6.99
C MET A 266 20.20 21.20 6.92
N SER A 267 21.45 21.58 6.61
CA SER A 267 21.84 22.97 6.36
C SER A 267 21.50 23.41 4.93
N SER A 268 21.53 22.48 3.97
CA SER A 268 21.15 22.71 2.57
C SER A 268 20.55 21.46 1.95
N LEU A 269 19.68 21.65 0.95
CA LEU A 269 19.13 20.60 0.12
C LEU A 269 19.90 20.59 -1.20
N ALA A 270 20.22 19.40 -1.73
CA ALA A 270 20.96 19.21 -2.98
C ALA A 270 20.08 18.65 -4.10
N VAL A 271 18.79 18.44 -3.82
CA VAL A 271 17.81 17.85 -4.74
C VAL A 271 16.48 18.59 -4.64
N ASN A 272 15.63 18.42 -5.66
CA ASN A 272 14.29 18.99 -5.74
C ASN A 272 13.23 17.88 -5.78
N ALA A 273 12.00 18.20 -5.39
CA ALA A 273 10.88 17.28 -5.56
C ALA A 273 10.71 16.91 -7.05
N GLY A 274 10.55 15.61 -7.32
CA GLY A 274 10.47 15.04 -8.66
C GLY A 274 11.77 14.39 -9.15
N ASP A 275 12.93 14.75 -8.59
CA ASP A 275 14.22 14.17 -8.99
C ASP A 275 14.29 12.67 -8.70
N GLN A 276 14.96 11.92 -9.59
CA GLN A 276 15.39 10.55 -9.35
C GLN A 276 16.78 10.56 -8.75
N VAL A 277 17.00 9.79 -7.70
CA VAL A 277 18.30 9.68 -7.02
C VAL A 277 18.78 8.24 -6.98
N LYS A 278 20.09 8.07 -7.02
CA LYS A 278 20.76 6.79 -6.84
C LYS A 278 21.24 6.62 -5.40
N LYS A 279 21.34 5.38 -4.95
CA LYS A 279 21.94 5.03 -3.66
C LYS A 279 23.31 5.70 -3.50
N GLY A 280 23.53 6.39 -2.39
CA GLY A 280 24.75 7.16 -2.11
C GLY A 280 24.82 8.54 -2.74
N GLN A 281 23.92 8.90 -3.67
CA GLN A 281 23.87 10.25 -4.22
C GLN A 281 23.57 11.27 -3.12
N THR A 282 24.33 12.38 -3.09
CA THR A 282 24.11 13.44 -2.09
C THR A 282 22.74 14.09 -2.25
N VAL A 283 21.93 14.07 -1.20
CA VAL A 283 20.60 14.70 -1.12
C VAL A 283 20.59 16.01 -0.35
N GLY A 284 21.65 16.28 0.41
CA GLY A 284 21.82 17.50 1.20
C GLY A 284 23.06 17.45 2.08
N LEU A 285 23.18 18.42 2.98
CA LEU A 285 24.29 18.54 3.93
C LEU A 285 23.76 18.59 5.35
N VAL A 286 24.44 17.93 6.28
CA VAL A 286 24.14 17.97 7.72
C VAL A 286 24.05 19.41 8.21
N GLY A 287 23.13 19.68 9.10
CA GLY A 287 22.95 20.98 9.74
C GLY A 287 22.33 20.86 11.13
N SER A 288 21.62 21.91 11.54
CA SER A 288 20.92 22.00 12.82
C SER A 288 19.64 22.85 12.67
N THR A 289 18.93 22.71 11.52
CA THR A 289 17.70 23.46 11.26
C THR A 289 16.47 22.78 11.88
N GLY A 290 15.41 23.55 12.20
CA GLY A 290 14.23 23.06 12.89
C GLY A 290 14.48 22.82 14.39
N PHE A 291 13.75 21.87 14.99
CA PHE A 291 13.92 21.50 16.41
C PHE A 291 15.17 20.63 16.60
N SER A 292 16.30 21.28 16.81
CA SER A 292 17.61 20.64 16.94
C SER A 292 18.43 21.33 18.04
N THR A 293 19.17 20.55 18.82
CA THR A 293 20.08 21.03 19.89
C THR A 293 21.53 21.13 19.44
N GLY A 294 21.86 20.73 18.22
CA GLY A 294 23.19 20.75 17.66
C GLY A 294 23.29 20.05 16.32
N PRO A 295 24.43 20.16 15.62
CA PRO A 295 24.61 19.57 14.30
C PRO A 295 24.44 18.05 14.31
N HIS A 296 23.45 17.54 13.56
CA HIS A 296 23.21 16.12 13.34
C HIS A 296 22.31 15.88 12.13
N LEU A 297 22.28 14.66 11.62
CA LEU A 297 21.29 14.17 10.68
C LEU A 297 20.24 13.36 11.44
N HIS A 298 18.98 13.71 11.31
CA HIS A 298 17.86 12.82 11.66
C HIS A 298 17.46 11.99 10.43
N TRP A 299 17.60 10.66 10.50
CA TRP A 299 17.27 9.73 9.43
C TRP A 299 16.16 8.79 9.84
N THR A 300 15.07 8.78 9.08
CA THR A 300 13.88 7.93 9.33
C THR A 300 13.59 7.06 8.12
N ILE A 301 13.19 5.81 8.34
CA ILE A 301 12.50 4.98 7.34
C ILE A 301 11.08 4.72 7.81
N THR A 302 10.12 4.83 6.88
CA THR A 302 8.72 4.47 7.13
C THR A 302 8.22 3.50 6.07
N ILE A 303 7.32 2.61 6.47
CA ILE A 303 6.50 1.81 5.56
C ILE A 303 5.09 2.40 5.67
N GLY A 304 4.63 3.02 4.57
CA GLY A 304 3.53 3.97 4.63
C GLY A 304 3.87 5.14 5.57
N LEU A 305 3.05 5.30 6.62
CA LEU A 305 3.25 6.34 7.63
C LEU A 305 3.87 5.81 8.94
N VAL A 306 4.08 4.51 9.07
CA VAL A 306 4.62 3.89 10.29
C VAL A 306 6.13 3.83 10.22
N ALA A 307 6.80 4.44 11.20
CA ALA A 307 8.25 4.40 11.32
C ALA A 307 8.73 3.02 11.78
N VAL A 308 9.81 2.56 11.15
CA VAL A 308 10.53 1.33 11.49
C VAL A 308 12.01 1.65 11.74
N ASP A 309 12.71 0.77 12.44
CA ASP A 309 14.16 0.92 12.64
C ASP A 309 14.86 0.90 11.28
N PRO A 310 15.51 2.02 10.86
CA PRO A 310 16.17 2.09 9.58
C PRO A 310 17.22 0.99 9.37
N PHE A 311 17.90 0.57 10.42
CA PHE A 311 18.87 -0.52 10.32
C PHE A 311 18.24 -1.89 10.11
N SER A 312 16.95 -2.07 10.33
CA SER A 312 16.27 -3.32 10.00
C SER A 312 16.30 -3.60 8.49
N LEU A 313 16.16 -2.55 7.65
CA LEU A 313 16.24 -2.68 6.19
C LEU A 313 17.70 -2.82 5.70
N VAL A 314 18.64 -2.12 6.35
CA VAL A 314 20.07 -2.22 6.00
C VAL A 314 20.65 -3.60 6.29
N LYS A 315 20.27 -4.21 7.43
CA LYS A 315 20.80 -5.49 7.90
C LYS A 315 20.13 -6.73 7.31
N ARG A 316 18.99 -6.57 6.66
CA ARG A 316 18.17 -7.68 6.13
C ARG A 316 17.78 -7.48 4.67
N PRO A 317 18.76 -7.27 3.77
CA PRO A 317 18.47 -7.11 2.35
C PRO A 317 17.82 -8.38 1.75
N GLU A 318 18.15 -9.58 2.28
CA GLU A 318 17.59 -10.86 1.84
C GLU A 318 16.06 -10.97 2.04
N ASP A 319 15.51 -10.29 3.05
CA ASP A 319 14.05 -10.25 3.24
C ASP A 319 13.36 -9.48 2.10
N LEU A 320 14.06 -8.51 1.50
CA LEU A 320 13.60 -7.66 0.40
C LEU A 320 13.91 -8.26 -0.99
N GLY A 321 14.52 -9.45 -1.06
CA GLY A 321 14.76 -10.17 -2.30
C GLY A 321 16.14 -9.93 -2.95
N PHE A 322 17.16 -9.57 -2.14
CA PHE A 322 18.56 -9.41 -2.58
C PHE A 322 19.45 -10.55 -2.11
#